data_0e3fe0a047e7e0c3a503c2dd51343fb1
#
_entry.id   0e3fe0a047e7e0c3a503c2dd51343fb1
#
_cell.length_a   1.000
_cell.length_b   1.000
_cell.length_c   1.000
_cell.angle_alpha   90.00
_cell.angle_beta   90.00
_cell.angle_gamma   90.00
#
_symmetry.space_group_name_H-M   'P 1'
#
loop_
_entity.id
_entity.type
_entity.pdbx_description
1 polymer ?
#
loop_
_entity_poly.entity_id
_entity_poly.type
_entity_poly.pdbx_seq_one_letter_code
_entity_poly.pdbx_strand_id
1 'polypeptide(L)'
;MELYYVMAITDRAKSESMAALYRSAGLHMILTALGRGTATDEHLALYGLDSADKAVISAVADPGEARQLMKSARRRLFIDIPGNGVMLTVPLKSVAGGRTLAYLTDSTATEGRPEMEFEHELIVVILNEGYSDFVMDAARSAGAGGGTVLHAKGTGSSRGEKFFGVSLAQEKDLLYIVAHRDEKAAIMSAVSRQAGPGSKAGAICFSLPISSVAGLRAREAD
;
A
#
# COMPACT_ATOMS: atom_id res chain seq x y z
N MET A 1 -16.00 0.69 -9.63
CA MET A 1 -14.93 -0.29 -9.94
C MET A 1 -14.34 -0.79 -8.64
N GLU A 2 -14.18 -2.10 -8.53
CA GLU A 2 -13.67 -2.73 -7.33
C GLU A 2 -12.14 -2.83 -7.44
N LEU A 3 -11.40 -2.33 -6.44
CA LEU A 3 -9.96 -2.41 -6.37
C LEU A 3 -9.52 -3.08 -5.08
N TYR A 4 -8.39 -3.76 -5.14
CA TYR A 4 -7.78 -4.45 -4.01
C TYR A 4 -6.35 -3.97 -3.79
N TYR A 5 -6.00 -3.77 -2.52
CA TYR A 5 -4.61 -3.72 -2.10
C TYR A 5 -4.14 -5.15 -1.87
N VAL A 6 -3.25 -5.61 -2.74
CA VAL A 6 -2.68 -6.96 -2.64
C VAL A 6 -1.33 -6.87 -1.95
N MET A 7 -1.18 -7.63 -0.88
CA MET A 7 0.04 -7.65 -0.07
C MET A 7 0.57 -9.08 0.06
N ALA A 8 1.87 -9.25 -0.15
CA ALA A 8 2.59 -10.48 0.14
C ALA A 8 3.70 -10.22 1.16
N ILE A 9 3.77 -11.06 2.19
CA ILE A 9 4.85 -11.08 3.17
C ILE A 9 5.63 -12.36 2.92
N THR A 10 6.92 -12.24 2.63
CA THR A 10 7.78 -13.39 2.31
C THR A 10 9.19 -13.18 2.89
N ASP A 11 10.05 -14.18 2.81
CA ASP A 11 11.45 -14.03 3.16
C ASP A 11 12.13 -13.02 2.23
N ARG A 12 13.03 -12.23 2.77
CA ARG A 12 13.78 -11.21 2.04
C ARG A 12 14.47 -11.79 0.80
N ALA A 13 15.01 -13.01 0.90
CA ALA A 13 15.65 -13.69 -0.23
C ALA A 13 14.70 -14.01 -1.39
N LYS A 14 13.39 -14.14 -1.12
CA LYS A 14 12.35 -14.44 -2.12
C LYS A 14 11.65 -13.18 -2.67
N SER A 15 12.03 -11.99 -2.19
CA SER A 15 11.35 -10.73 -2.54
C SER A 15 11.36 -10.44 -4.04
N GLU A 16 12.46 -10.67 -4.73
CA GLU A 16 12.55 -10.43 -6.18
C GLU A 16 11.67 -11.39 -6.99
N SER A 17 11.63 -12.68 -6.60
CA SER A 17 10.75 -13.65 -7.25
C SER A 17 9.29 -13.29 -7.07
N MET A 18 8.91 -12.79 -5.88
CA MET A 18 7.57 -12.29 -5.61
C MET A 18 7.27 -11.02 -6.43
N ALA A 19 8.17 -10.04 -6.45
CA ALA A 19 8.01 -8.83 -7.26
C ALA A 19 7.90 -9.13 -8.76
N ALA A 20 8.68 -10.09 -9.27
CA ALA A 20 8.58 -10.56 -10.65
C ALA A 20 7.20 -11.16 -10.95
N LEU A 21 6.59 -11.86 -9.99
CA LEU A 21 5.24 -12.38 -10.12
C LEU A 21 4.21 -11.26 -10.28
N TYR A 22 4.32 -10.19 -9.47
CA TYR A 22 3.46 -9.01 -9.56
C TYR A 22 3.60 -8.32 -10.93
N ARG A 23 4.84 -8.13 -11.40
CA ARG A 23 5.11 -7.57 -12.75
C ARG A 23 4.46 -8.42 -13.86
N SER A 24 4.57 -9.74 -13.76
CA SER A 24 3.98 -10.66 -14.74
C SER A 24 2.44 -10.66 -14.75
N ALA A 25 1.81 -10.21 -13.68
CA ALA A 25 0.37 -10.01 -13.57
C ALA A 25 -0.11 -8.66 -14.13
N GLY A 26 0.79 -7.81 -14.63
CA GLY A 26 0.47 -6.52 -15.24
C GLY A 26 0.41 -5.36 -14.26
N LEU A 27 0.77 -5.56 -12.99
CA LEU A 27 0.68 -4.51 -11.98
C LEU A 27 1.74 -3.42 -12.18
N HIS A 28 1.30 -2.15 -12.13
CA HIS A 28 2.14 -1.01 -12.51
C HIS A 28 2.97 -0.44 -11.35
N MET A 29 2.41 -0.43 -10.14
CA MET A 29 3.06 0.12 -8.97
C MET A 29 3.27 -0.97 -7.94
N ILE A 30 4.50 -1.48 -7.90
CA ILE A 30 4.89 -2.53 -6.98
C ILE A 30 5.83 -1.93 -5.95
N LEU A 31 5.49 -2.09 -4.68
CA LEU A 31 6.29 -1.61 -3.56
C LEU A 31 6.89 -2.78 -2.83
N THR A 32 8.14 -2.65 -2.45
CA THR A 32 8.82 -3.60 -1.58
C THR A 32 9.33 -2.84 -0.36
N ALA A 33 8.77 -3.18 0.80
CA ALA A 33 9.25 -2.71 2.09
C ALA A 33 10.04 -3.84 2.75
N LEU A 34 11.15 -3.49 3.39
CA LEU A 34 11.91 -4.43 4.21
C LEU A 34 11.42 -4.35 5.64
N GLY A 35 11.32 -5.49 6.28
CA GLY A 35 10.86 -5.61 7.64
C GLY A 35 11.46 -6.83 8.32
N ARG A 36 11.05 -7.04 9.55
CA ARG A 36 11.46 -8.18 10.35
C ARG A 36 10.24 -8.95 10.84
N GLY A 37 10.29 -10.27 10.72
CA GLY A 37 9.30 -11.16 11.33
C GLY A 37 9.43 -11.14 12.86
N THR A 38 8.32 -11.35 13.55
CA THR A 38 8.24 -11.39 15.01
C THR A 38 8.31 -12.81 15.58
N ALA A 39 8.53 -13.81 14.73
CA ALA A 39 8.70 -15.19 15.17
C ALA A 39 9.97 -15.33 16.01
N THR A 40 9.89 -16.13 17.10
CA THR A 40 11.04 -16.46 17.92
C THR A 40 11.97 -17.42 17.18
N ASP A 41 13.26 -17.45 17.57
CA ASP A 41 14.25 -18.34 16.96
C ASP A 41 13.84 -19.83 17.04
N GLU A 42 13.17 -20.23 18.12
CA GLU A 42 12.62 -21.58 18.28
C GLU A 42 11.53 -21.90 17.23
N HIS A 43 10.64 -20.94 16.93
CA HIS A 43 9.63 -21.10 15.89
C HIS A 43 10.24 -21.09 14.49
N LEU A 44 11.26 -20.27 14.25
CA LEU A 44 11.99 -20.24 12.98
C LEU A 44 12.66 -21.59 12.72
N ALA A 45 13.33 -22.15 13.72
CA ALA A 45 13.98 -23.47 13.62
C ALA A 45 12.98 -24.61 13.36
N LEU A 46 11.78 -24.55 13.95
CA LEU A 46 10.73 -25.55 13.74
C LEU A 46 10.26 -25.64 12.30
N TYR A 47 10.28 -24.50 11.57
CA TYR A 47 9.89 -24.42 10.15
C TYR A 47 11.08 -24.38 9.18
N GLY A 48 12.30 -24.61 9.68
CA GLY A 48 13.52 -24.58 8.86
C GLY A 48 13.83 -23.21 8.28
N LEU A 49 13.48 -22.14 8.98
CA LEU A 49 13.71 -20.76 8.54
C LEU A 49 14.96 -20.22 9.23
N ASP A 50 15.93 -19.75 8.44
CA ASP A 50 17.21 -19.27 8.94
C ASP A 50 17.20 -17.78 9.30
N SER A 51 16.15 -17.03 8.94
CA SER A 51 16.12 -15.57 9.10
C SER A 51 14.72 -15.04 9.41
N ALA A 52 14.67 -14.09 10.36
CA ALA A 52 13.49 -13.28 10.61
C ALA A 52 13.30 -12.16 9.57
N ASP A 53 14.25 -11.94 8.67
CA ASP A 53 14.21 -10.88 7.66
C ASP A 53 13.10 -11.14 6.65
N LYS A 54 12.19 -10.19 6.55
CA LYS A 54 11.02 -10.25 5.67
C LYS A 54 11.01 -9.10 4.68
N ALA A 55 10.35 -9.34 3.56
CA ALA A 55 9.94 -8.32 2.63
C ALA A 55 8.43 -8.32 2.51
N VAL A 56 7.85 -7.14 2.48
CA VAL A 56 6.44 -6.91 2.20
C VAL A 56 6.34 -6.34 0.80
N ILE A 57 5.76 -7.10 -0.11
CA ILE A 57 5.53 -6.68 -1.49
C ILE A 57 4.05 -6.34 -1.62
N SER A 58 3.75 -5.17 -2.16
CA SER A 58 2.37 -4.73 -2.29
C SER A 58 2.11 -3.98 -3.58
N ALA A 59 0.86 -4.05 -4.04
CA ALA A 59 0.37 -3.32 -5.20
C ALA A 59 -1.14 -3.11 -5.09
N VAL A 60 -1.68 -2.23 -5.93
CA VAL A 60 -3.11 -2.12 -6.17
C VAL A 60 -3.44 -2.90 -7.43
N ALA A 61 -4.50 -3.69 -7.39
CA ALA A 61 -4.93 -4.56 -8.47
C ALA A 61 -6.45 -4.47 -8.68
N ASP A 62 -6.89 -4.72 -9.90
CA ASP A 62 -8.29 -5.00 -10.17
C ASP A 62 -8.67 -6.44 -9.72
N PRO A 63 -9.98 -6.82 -9.74
CA PRO A 63 -10.38 -8.16 -9.34
C PRO A 63 -9.81 -9.29 -10.21
N GLY A 64 -9.54 -9.04 -11.49
CA GLY A 64 -8.96 -9.99 -12.43
C GLY A 64 -7.49 -10.24 -12.12
N GLU A 65 -6.73 -9.16 -12.01
CA GLU A 65 -5.32 -9.13 -11.65
C GLU A 65 -5.08 -9.77 -10.28
N ALA A 66 -5.88 -9.41 -9.27
CA ALA A 66 -5.77 -9.97 -7.92
C ALA A 66 -5.98 -11.49 -7.92
N ARG A 67 -7.01 -11.99 -8.62
CA ARG A 67 -7.25 -13.44 -8.77
C ARG A 67 -6.13 -14.14 -9.52
N GLN A 68 -5.65 -13.55 -10.62
CA GLN A 68 -4.55 -14.11 -11.41
C GLN A 68 -3.26 -14.17 -10.58
N LEU A 69 -2.95 -13.11 -9.85
CA LEU A 69 -1.76 -13.03 -8.99
C LEU A 69 -1.82 -14.10 -7.89
N MET A 70 -2.94 -14.22 -7.19
CA MET A 70 -3.13 -15.22 -6.14
C MET A 70 -2.97 -16.65 -6.67
N LYS A 71 -3.56 -16.96 -7.84
CA LYS A 71 -3.42 -18.26 -8.51
C LYS A 71 -1.97 -18.53 -8.91
N SER A 72 -1.26 -17.52 -9.39
CA SER A 72 0.14 -17.63 -9.79
C SER A 72 1.07 -17.83 -8.59
N ALA A 73 0.82 -17.15 -7.46
CA ALA A 73 1.57 -17.32 -6.22
C ALA A 73 1.47 -18.76 -5.69
N ARG A 74 0.27 -19.34 -5.70
CA ARG A 74 0.05 -20.73 -5.31
C ARG A 74 0.82 -21.71 -6.20
N ARG A 75 0.77 -21.51 -7.52
CA ARG A 75 1.34 -22.45 -8.50
C ARG A 75 2.85 -22.33 -8.67
N ARG A 76 3.39 -21.10 -8.63
CA ARG A 76 4.80 -20.83 -8.96
C ARG A 76 5.68 -20.66 -7.72
N LEU A 77 5.12 -20.09 -6.65
CA LEU A 77 5.86 -19.79 -5.42
C LEU A 77 5.42 -20.67 -4.26
N PHE A 78 4.42 -21.54 -4.47
CA PHE A 78 3.91 -22.46 -3.46
C PHE A 78 3.59 -21.74 -2.15
N ILE A 79 2.91 -20.58 -2.24
CA ILE A 79 2.66 -19.70 -1.11
C ILE A 79 1.85 -20.38 0.01
N ASP A 80 1.06 -21.40 -0.31
CA ASP A 80 0.27 -22.18 0.66
C ASP A 80 1.14 -23.13 1.51
N ILE A 81 2.42 -23.32 1.14
CA ILE A 81 3.34 -24.14 1.94
C ILE A 81 3.88 -23.29 3.09
N PRO A 82 3.78 -23.76 4.35
CA PRO A 82 4.34 -23.03 5.50
C PRO A 82 5.82 -22.65 5.28
N GLY A 83 6.17 -21.40 5.64
CA GLY A 83 7.51 -20.86 5.42
C GLY A 83 7.72 -20.15 4.07
N ASN A 84 6.81 -20.26 3.11
CA ASN A 84 6.94 -19.55 1.83
C ASN A 84 6.35 -18.13 1.86
N GLY A 85 5.63 -17.79 2.91
CA GLY A 85 5.04 -16.47 3.10
C GLY A 85 3.53 -16.49 3.19
N VAL A 86 2.94 -15.30 3.16
CA VAL A 86 1.50 -15.08 3.19
C VAL A 86 1.16 -14.04 2.14
N MET A 87 0.07 -14.22 1.40
CA MET A 87 -0.47 -13.22 0.49
C MET A 87 -1.94 -12.96 0.84
N LEU A 88 -2.32 -11.69 0.86
CA LEU A 88 -3.66 -11.27 1.19
C LEU A 88 -4.14 -10.15 0.25
N THR A 89 -5.44 -10.02 0.13
CA THR A 89 -6.11 -8.96 -0.61
C THR A 89 -7.05 -8.19 0.30
N VAL A 90 -6.96 -6.88 0.27
CA VAL A 90 -7.81 -5.98 1.05
C VAL A 90 -8.61 -5.13 0.08
N PRO A 91 -9.94 -5.09 0.16
CA PRO A 91 -10.74 -4.24 -0.70
C PRO A 91 -10.43 -2.76 -0.42
N LEU A 92 -10.19 -1.98 -1.47
CA LEU A 92 -10.01 -0.54 -1.34
C LEU A 92 -11.39 0.13 -1.24
N LYS A 93 -11.51 1.06 -0.30
CA LYS A 93 -12.73 1.86 -0.14
C LYS A 93 -12.73 3.08 -1.04
N SER A 94 -11.60 3.76 -1.18
CA SER A 94 -11.49 4.97 -1.99
C SER A 94 -10.08 5.20 -2.52
N VAL A 95 -10.00 5.87 -3.67
CA VAL A 95 -8.77 6.34 -4.29
C VAL A 95 -8.91 7.84 -4.56
N ALA A 96 -7.93 8.66 -4.19
CA ALA A 96 -7.97 10.10 -4.41
C ALA A 96 -7.50 10.44 -5.82
N GLY A 97 -8.34 11.17 -6.55
CA GLY A 97 -8.05 11.72 -7.86
C GLY A 97 -8.27 10.75 -9.04
N GLY A 98 -9.01 11.20 -10.04
CA GLY A 98 -9.32 10.41 -11.23
C GLY A 98 -8.08 10.00 -12.05
N ARG A 99 -7.02 10.80 -12.04
CA ARG A 99 -5.75 10.46 -12.70
C ARG A 99 -5.02 9.31 -11.99
N THR A 100 -5.08 9.26 -10.65
CA THR A 100 -4.54 8.15 -9.85
C THR A 100 -5.28 6.86 -10.17
N LEU A 101 -6.60 6.91 -10.23
CA LEU A 101 -7.42 5.75 -10.58
C LEU A 101 -7.09 5.23 -11.99
N ALA A 102 -7.02 6.11 -12.98
CA ALA A 102 -6.65 5.75 -14.35
C ALA A 102 -5.26 5.09 -14.43
N TYR A 103 -4.30 5.58 -13.64
CA TYR A 103 -2.97 4.98 -13.56
C TYR A 103 -2.97 3.57 -12.95
N LEU A 104 -3.77 3.36 -11.89
CA LEU A 104 -3.81 2.08 -11.18
C LEU A 104 -4.56 0.97 -11.93
N THR A 105 -5.44 1.35 -12.89
CA THR A 105 -6.41 0.40 -13.47
C THR A 105 -6.47 0.42 -14.99
N ASP A 106 -5.67 1.26 -15.63
CA ASP A 106 -5.80 1.58 -17.08
C ASP A 106 -7.26 1.98 -17.46
N SER A 107 -8.09 2.39 -16.49
CA SER A 107 -9.51 2.71 -16.65
C SER A 107 -9.88 4.03 -15.99
N THR A 108 -10.84 4.74 -16.60
CA THR A 108 -11.40 5.99 -16.06
C THR A 108 -12.77 5.82 -15.42
N ALA A 109 -13.32 4.60 -15.40
CA ALA A 109 -14.66 4.34 -14.89
C ALA A 109 -14.70 4.30 -13.35
N THR A 110 -15.54 5.14 -12.76
CA THR A 110 -15.84 5.20 -11.33
C THR A 110 -17.24 4.67 -11.08
N GLU A 111 -17.40 3.37 -10.90
CA GLU A 111 -18.62 2.85 -10.29
C GLU A 111 -18.39 2.65 -8.79
N GLY A 112 -19.18 3.34 -7.99
CA GLY A 112 -19.12 3.28 -6.54
C GLY A 112 -19.53 1.93 -6.00
N ARG A 113 -18.82 1.46 -4.97
CA ARG A 113 -19.21 0.29 -4.16
C ARG A 113 -20.12 0.74 -3.02
N PRO A 114 -21.07 -0.10 -2.54
CA PRO A 114 -21.83 0.21 -1.34
C PRO A 114 -20.89 0.49 -0.17
N GLU A 115 -21.14 1.60 0.52
CA GLU A 115 -20.34 2.08 1.64
C GLU A 115 -20.41 1.09 2.81
N MET A 116 -19.27 0.46 3.12
CA MET A 116 -19.15 -0.25 4.40
C MET A 116 -18.87 0.80 5.48
N GLU A 117 -19.71 0.87 6.49
CA GLU A 117 -19.55 1.81 7.59
C GLU A 117 -18.50 1.31 8.59
N PHE A 118 -17.32 1.87 8.53
CA PHE A 118 -16.27 1.70 9.54
C PHE A 118 -16.00 3.08 10.18
N GLU A 119 -15.72 3.08 11.48
CA GLU A 119 -15.46 4.31 12.24
C GLU A 119 -14.11 4.94 11.89
N HIS A 120 -13.11 4.11 11.59
CA HIS A 120 -11.76 4.53 11.28
C HIS A 120 -11.27 3.97 9.93
N GLU A 121 -10.34 4.70 9.34
CA GLU A 121 -9.72 4.38 8.06
C GLU A 121 -8.20 4.45 8.18
N LEU A 122 -7.50 3.54 7.53
CA LEU A 122 -6.07 3.66 7.27
C LEU A 122 -5.88 4.35 5.92
N ILE A 123 -5.38 5.57 5.95
CA ILE A 123 -4.94 6.26 4.75
C ILE A 123 -3.49 5.89 4.51
N VAL A 124 -3.23 5.32 3.33
CA VAL A 124 -1.89 4.96 2.87
C VAL A 124 -1.46 5.97 1.82
N VAL A 125 -0.33 6.63 2.05
CA VAL A 125 0.25 7.55 1.09
C VAL A 125 1.60 7.03 0.64
N ILE A 126 1.79 6.92 -0.66
CA ILE A 126 3.06 6.56 -1.31
C ILE A 126 3.63 7.83 -1.90
N LEU A 127 4.87 8.15 -1.57
CA LEU A 127 5.49 9.41 -1.97
C LEU A 127 6.98 9.24 -2.26
N ASN A 128 7.60 10.24 -2.87
CA ASN A 128 9.05 10.27 -3.05
C ASN A 128 9.73 10.43 -1.69
N GLU A 129 10.84 9.72 -1.49
CA GLU A 129 11.65 9.81 -0.27
C GLU A 129 12.02 11.27 0.04
N GLY A 130 11.99 11.62 1.34
CA GLY A 130 12.34 12.95 1.84
C GLY A 130 11.22 14.00 1.79
N TYR A 131 10.02 13.62 1.34
CA TYR A 131 8.86 14.53 1.34
C TYR A 131 7.78 14.17 2.37
N SER A 132 8.09 13.29 3.31
CA SER A 132 7.13 12.82 4.31
C SER A 132 6.60 13.94 5.19
N ASP A 133 7.45 14.88 5.62
CA ASP A 133 7.03 16.04 6.44
C ASP A 133 6.10 16.95 5.65
N PHE A 134 6.43 17.27 4.40
CA PHE A 134 5.60 18.10 3.53
C PHE A 134 4.20 17.49 3.33
N VAL A 135 4.15 16.18 3.09
CA VAL A 135 2.86 15.46 2.94
C VAL A 135 2.11 15.41 4.26
N MET A 136 2.82 15.22 5.38
CA MET A 136 2.20 15.20 6.71
C MET A 136 1.64 16.54 7.11
N ASP A 137 2.30 17.65 6.75
CA ASP A 137 1.80 19.01 6.98
C ASP A 137 0.50 19.26 6.20
N ALA A 138 0.44 18.82 4.94
CA ALA A 138 -0.80 18.85 4.15
C ALA A 138 -1.91 18.04 4.83
N ALA A 139 -1.60 16.84 5.34
CA ALA A 139 -2.56 16.00 6.04
C ALA A 139 -3.03 16.62 7.37
N ARG A 140 -2.11 17.19 8.16
CA ARG A 140 -2.44 17.86 9.44
C ARG A 140 -3.33 19.08 9.24
N SER A 141 -3.10 19.85 8.17
CA SER A 141 -3.97 21.00 7.85
C SER A 141 -5.43 20.63 7.61
N ALA A 142 -5.68 19.34 7.36
CA ALA A 142 -7.01 18.76 7.13
C ALA A 142 -7.49 17.84 8.28
N GLY A 143 -6.82 17.87 9.44
CA GLY A 143 -7.26 17.18 10.65
C GLY A 143 -6.53 15.89 10.99
N ALA A 144 -5.51 15.47 10.24
CA ALA A 144 -4.74 14.27 10.60
C ALA A 144 -3.99 14.47 11.92
N GLY A 145 -4.19 13.58 12.89
CA GLY A 145 -3.54 13.65 14.20
C GLY A 145 -2.06 13.24 14.18
N GLY A 146 -1.64 12.42 13.20
CA GLY A 146 -0.27 11.94 13.05
C GLY A 146 -0.18 10.83 12.02
N GLY A 147 1.05 10.33 11.77
CA GLY A 147 1.29 9.23 10.84
C GLY A 147 2.58 8.49 11.16
N THR A 148 2.78 7.36 10.50
CA THR A 148 4.00 6.55 10.57
C THR A 148 4.60 6.43 9.18
N VAL A 149 5.88 6.73 9.07
CA VAL A 149 6.64 6.62 7.81
C VAL A 149 7.39 5.30 7.80
N LEU A 150 7.31 4.59 6.68
CA LEU A 150 8.12 3.42 6.37
C LEU A 150 8.92 3.71 5.10
N HIS A 151 10.21 3.40 5.12
CA HIS A 151 11.02 3.50 3.91
C HIS A 151 10.78 2.27 3.02
N ALA A 152 10.59 2.51 1.74
CA ALA A 152 10.29 1.48 0.77
C ALA A 152 11.05 1.73 -0.54
N LYS A 153 11.23 0.67 -1.32
CA LYS A 153 11.80 0.76 -2.66
C LYS A 153 10.76 0.44 -3.71
N GLY A 154 10.53 1.36 -4.63
CA GLY A 154 9.70 1.12 -5.81
C GLY A 154 10.39 0.13 -6.76
N THR A 155 9.70 -0.95 -7.11
CA THR A 155 10.19 -1.98 -8.04
C THR A 155 9.39 -1.98 -9.34
N GLY A 156 8.85 -0.82 -9.73
CA GLY A 156 7.94 -0.63 -10.85
C GLY A 156 8.39 -1.24 -12.17
N SER A 157 7.44 -1.46 -13.07
CA SER A 157 7.71 -1.91 -14.43
C SER A 157 8.25 -0.76 -15.29
N SER A 158 8.88 -1.07 -16.42
CA SER A 158 9.36 -0.11 -17.41
C SER A 158 8.27 0.86 -17.92
N ARG A 159 6.99 0.47 -17.82
CA ARG A 159 5.82 1.30 -18.16
C ARG A 159 5.54 2.38 -17.10
N GLY A 160 6.00 2.15 -15.85
CA GLY A 160 5.80 3.05 -14.72
C GLY A 160 6.93 4.03 -14.46
N GLU A 161 8.01 4.01 -15.26
CA GLU A 161 9.20 4.81 -14.97
C GLU A 161 8.93 6.31 -14.91
N LYS A 162 7.84 6.79 -15.51
CA LYS A 162 7.46 8.22 -15.47
C LYS A 162 5.96 8.42 -15.40
N PHE A 163 5.38 8.34 -14.21
CA PHE A 163 4.05 8.87 -13.98
C PHE A 163 4.16 10.35 -13.57
N PHE A 164 3.75 11.26 -14.44
CA PHE A 164 3.88 12.73 -14.27
C PHE A 164 5.30 13.20 -13.92
N GLY A 165 6.34 12.55 -14.45
CA GLY A 165 7.73 12.90 -14.19
C GLY A 165 8.30 12.30 -12.90
N VAL A 166 7.52 11.52 -12.14
CA VAL A 166 7.96 10.83 -10.93
C VAL A 166 8.49 9.46 -11.30
N SER A 167 9.75 9.17 -10.97
CA SER A 167 10.31 7.83 -11.13
C SER A 167 9.78 6.90 -10.04
N LEU A 168 9.10 5.82 -10.44
CA LEU A 168 8.58 4.80 -9.53
C LEU A 168 9.61 3.75 -9.15
N ALA A 169 10.79 3.77 -9.80
CA ALA A 169 11.90 2.85 -9.50
C ALA A 169 12.84 3.36 -8.40
N GLN A 170 12.57 4.55 -7.83
CA GLN A 170 13.40 5.18 -6.81
C GLN A 170 12.92 4.85 -5.39
N GLU A 171 13.72 5.23 -4.42
CA GLU A 171 13.36 5.14 -2.99
C GLU A 171 12.06 5.91 -2.73
N LYS A 172 11.18 5.31 -1.95
CA LYS A 172 9.85 5.80 -1.62
C LYS A 172 9.64 5.78 -0.12
N ASP A 173 8.81 6.70 0.33
CA ASP A 173 8.23 6.63 1.65
C ASP A 173 6.78 6.15 1.56
N LEU A 174 6.37 5.33 2.52
CA LEU A 174 4.99 4.96 2.79
C LEU A 174 4.58 5.68 4.06
N LEU A 175 3.59 6.53 3.97
CA LEU A 175 3.02 7.20 5.14
C LEU A 175 1.67 6.59 5.46
N TYR A 176 1.53 6.04 6.67
CA TYR A 176 0.30 5.50 7.21
C TYR A 176 -0.32 6.51 8.18
N ILE A 177 -1.58 6.88 7.91
CA ILE A 177 -2.36 7.80 8.74
C ILE A 177 -3.64 7.08 9.15
N VAL A 178 -3.87 6.95 10.47
CA VAL A 178 -5.15 6.49 11.00
C VAL A 178 -6.02 7.73 11.24
N ALA A 179 -7.19 7.76 10.64
CA ALA A 179 -8.12 8.88 10.70
C ALA A 179 -9.53 8.41 10.97
N HIS A 180 -10.35 9.28 11.57
CA HIS A 180 -11.79 9.05 11.62
C HIS A 180 -12.38 9.14 10.20
N ARG A 181 -13.43 8.35 9.94
CA ARG A 181 -14.06 8.28 8.61
C ARG A 181 -14.48 9.65 8.06
N ASP A 182 -14.93 10.54 8.95
CA ASP A 182 -15.41 11.86 8.56
C ASP A 182 -14.29 12.81 8.12
N GLU A 183 -13.06 12.58 8.57
CA GLU A 183 -11.87 13.35 8.23
C GLU A 183 -11.16 12.86 6.96
N LYS A 184 -11.36 11.59 6.63
CA LYS A 184 -10.68 10.92 5.52
C LYS A 184 -10.72 11.72 4.22
N ALA A 185 -11.90 12.18 3.80
CA ALA A 185 -12.06 12.86 2.52
C ALA A 185 -11.31 14.21 2.48
N ALA A 186 -11.32 14.96 3.57
CA ALA A 186 -10.59 16.21 3.71
C ALA A 186 -9.07 15.98 3.65
N ILE A 187 -8.57 15.00 4.41
CA ILE A 187 -7.15 14.64 4.45
C ILE A 187 -6.66 14.19 3.08
N MET A 188 -7.34 13.25 2.44
CA MET A 188 -6.96 12.76 1.11
C MET A 188 -7.00 13.85 0.05
N SER A 189 -7.98 14.75 0.11
CA SER A 189 -8.08 15.91 -0.79
C SER A 189 -6.93 16.89 -0.60
N ALA A 190 -6.56 17.20 0.65
CA ALA A 190 -5.43 18.08 0.97
C ALA A 190 -4.11 17.50 0.44
N VAL A 191 -3.84 16.23 0.73
CA VAL A 191 -2.64 15.53 0.21
C VAL A 191 -2.62 15.54 -1.32
N SER A 192 -3.72 15.18 -1.97
CA SER A 192 -3.79 15.12 -3.44
C SER A 192 -3.57 16.48 -4.11
N ARG A 193 -4.09 17.57 -3.52
CA ARG A 193 -3.94 18.92 -4.07
C ARG A 193 -2.54 19.49 -3.88
N GLN A 194 -1.97 19.33 -2.68
CA GLN A 194 -0.72 20.01 -2.32
C GLN A 194 0.50 19.17 -2.70
N ALA A 195 0.40 17.85 -2.53
CA ALA A 195 1.52 16.93 -2.67
C ALA A 195 1.32 15.86 -3.77
N GLY A 196 0.24 15.93 -4.54
CA GLY A 196 -0.14 14.92 -5.53
C GLY A 196 0.87 14.71 -6.67
N PRO A 197 0.53 13.86 -7.68
CA PRO A 197 1.47 13.43 -8.73
C PRO A 197 2.13 14.53 -9.54
N GLY A 198 1.57 15.74 -9.58
CA GLY A 198 2.16 16.90 -10.24
C GLY A 198 3.19 17.69 -9.41
N SER A 199 3.38 17.32 -8.14
CA SER A 199 4.34 17.95 -7.22
C SER A 199 5.66 17.16 -7.14
N LYS A 200 6.67 17.75 -6.47
CA LYS A 200 7.93 17.05 -6.19
C LYS A 200 7.74 15.83 -5.27
N ALA A 201 6.74 15.85 -4.39
CA ALA A 201 6.41 14.72 -3.52
C ALA A 201 5.79 13.56 -4.30
N GLY A 202 5.08 13.82 -5.39
CA GLY A 202 4.47 12.81 -6.24
C GLY A 202 3.53 11.86 -5.49
N ALA A 203 2.81 12.37 -4.47
CA ALA A 203 2.06 11.56 -3.54
C ALA A 203 0.83 10.92 -4.20
N ILE A 204 0.63 9.63 -3.94
CA ILE A 204 -0.54 8.85 -4.31
C ILE A 204 -1.15 8.31 -3.02
N CYS A 205 -2.44 8.52 -2.78
CA CYS A 205 -3.10 8.06 -1.56
C CYS A 205 -4.37 7.25 -1.83
N PHE A 206 -4.60 6.28 -0.95
CA PHE A 206 -5.82 5.47 -0.90
C PHE A 206 -6.16 5.13 0.54
N SER A 207 -7.38 4.68 0.81
CA SER A 207 -7.79 4.30 2.15
C SER A 207 -8.26 2.86 2.25
N LEU A 208 -8.05 2.28 3.41
CA LEU A 208 -8.46 0.94 3.81
C LEU A 208 -9.37 1.05 5.03
N PRO A 209 -10.48 0.30 5.08
CA PRO A 209 -11.34 0.29 6.25
C PRO A 209 -10.65 -0.39 7.42
N ILE A 210 -10.77 0.18 8.62
CA ILE A 210 -10.26 -0.40 9.87
C ILE A 210 -11.43 -0.97 10.65
N SER A 211 -11.44 -2.28 10.84
CA SER A 211 -12.50 -2.97 11.59
C SER A 211 -12.38 -2.80 13.10
N SER A 212 -11.17 -2.57 13.61
CA SER A 212 -10.92 -2.24 15.01
C SER A 212 -9.59 -1.54 15.15
N VAL A 213 -9.51 -0.62 16.12
CA VAL A 213 -8.27 0.09 16.45
C VAL A 213 -8.10 0.14 17.97
N ALA A 214 -6.86 0.10 18.43
CA ALA A 214 -6.48 0.29 19.82
C ALA A 214 -5.31 1.28 19.92
N GLY A 215 -5.20 2.01 21.02
CA GLY A 215 -4.10 2.95 21.27
C GLY A 215 -4.23 4.31 20.57
N LEU A 216 -5.33 4.57 19.85
CA LEU A 216 -5.67 5.93 19.43
C LEU A 216 -6.06 6.76 20.65
N ARG A 217 -5.44 7.94 20.79
CA ARG A 217 -5.92 8.91 21.80
C ARG A 217 -7.34 9.33 21.40
N ALA A 218 -8.28 9.19 22.34
CA ALA A 218 -9.59 9.80 22.18
C ALA A 218 -9.39 11.32 21.95
N ARG A 219 -10.04 11.89 20.95
CA ARG A 219 -10.16 13.34 20.86
C ARG A 219 -10.83 13.82 22.14
N GLU A 220 -10.23 14.75 22.85
CA GLU A 220 -10.96 15.54 23.81
C GLU A 220 -12.04 16.27 23.00
N ALA A 221 -13.31 15.97 23.30
CA ALA A 221 -14.43 16.68 22.73
C ALA A 221 -14.37 18.11 23.32
N ASP A 222 -14.10 19.11 22.45
CA ASP A 222 -14.31 20.51 22.77
C ASP A 222 -15.80 20.82 22.96
#